data_afced5d28b2771d35d2184ae930a8bb4
#
_entry.id   afced5d28b2771d35d2184ae930a8bb4
#
_cell.length_a   1.000
_cell.length_b   1.000
_cell.length_c   1.000
_cell.angle_alpha   90.00
_cell.angle_beta   90.00
_cell.angle_gamma   90.00
#
_symmetry.space_group_name_H-M   'P 1'
#
loop_
_entity.id
_entity.type
_entity.pdbx_description
1 polymer ?
#
loop_
_entity_poly.entity_id
_entity_poly.type
_entity_poly.pdbx_seq_one_letter_code
_entity_poly.pdbx_strand_id
1 'polypeptide(L)'
;MIRLYPEQLRAQLTEGLRAAYLLLGNDPLLLQESQDAIREAAAAQGFTEHHTFSIDNSTDWQAIFALSQAMSLFASRQTLLLILPVNGPNAAINEQLATLVGLLHDDLLLIVRGNKLTKAQENAAWLTALAQRAVQVSCQTPEYAQLPRWLAARAKQHQLQLDDAASQLLCYCYEGNLLALAQALERLALLWPDGKLTLPRVEQAVNDAAHFTPYHWVDALLAGKSKRVLHVLQQLRLEGCEPAILLRTLQRELLLLVTLKRQATHTPLRSLFDKHRVWQNRRQLLSDALTRLSGEQLRQAVTLLTRAELTFKQDYGHDVWPELESLSLLLCHKALADVFIDG
;
A
#
# COMPACT_ATOMS: atom_id res chain seq x y z
N MET A 1 -2.95 1.92 26.20
CA MET A 1 -3.46 2.11 24.84
C MET A 1 -3.72 0.74 24.21
N ILE A 2 -4.94 0.52 23.76
CA ILE A 2 -5.31 -0.70 23.02
C ILE A 2 -4.74 -0.56 21.61
N ARG A 3 -4.03 -1.61 21.11
CA ARG A 3 -3.49 -1.63 19.75
C ARG A 3 -4.26 -2.63 18.92
N LEU A 4 -4.79 -2.21 17.78
CA LEU A 4 -5.65 -3.00 16.88
C LEU A 4 -5.15 -2.94 15.45
N TYR A 5 -5.56 -3.92 14.67
CA TYR A 5 -5.57 -3.85 13.21
C TYR A 5 -6.96 -3.38 12.73
N PRO A 6 -7.08 -2.83 11.51
CA PRO A 6 -8.35 -2.30 10.98
C PRO A 6 -9.51 -3.31 11.05
N GLU A 7 -9.24 -4.59 10.85
CA GLU A 7 -10.25 -5.67 10.90
C GLU A 7 -10.88 -5.83 12.30
N GLN A 8 -10.16 -5.45 13.34
CA GLN A 8 -10.60 -5.55 14.74
C GLN A 8 -11.36 -4.30 15.21
N LEU A 9 -11.22 -3.19 14.46
CA LEU A 9 -11.78 -1.90 14.87
C LEU A 9 -13.30 -1.93 15.00
N ARG A 10 -14.01 -2.55 14.05
CA ARG A 10 -15.48 -2.63 14.10
C ARG A 10 -15.97 -3.36 15.35
N ALA A 11 -15.31 -4.44 15.76
CA ALA A 11 -15.66 -5.14 16.99
C ALA A 11 -15.46 -4.24 18.22
N GLN A 12 -14.34 -3.52 18.29
CA GLN A 12 -14.09 -2.58 19.38
C GLN A 12 -15.13 -1.44 19.42
N LEU A 13 -15.54 -0.91 18.29
CA LEU A 13 -16.55 0.14 18.21
C LEU A 13 -17.93 -0.31 18.72
N THR A 14 -18.27 -1.59 18.62
CA THR A 14 -19.51 -2.15 19.20
C THR A 14 -19.47 -2.22 20.73
N GLU A 15 -18.28 -2.29 21.33
CA GLU A 15 -18.10 -2.22 22.79
C GLU A 15 -18.28 -0.78 23.35
N GLY A 16 -18.21 0.22 22.49
CA GLY A 16 -18.34 1.63 22.80
C GLY A 16 -17.17 2.47 22.29
N LEU A 17 -17.44 3.78 22.14
CA LEU A 17 -16.40 4.73 21.75
C LEU A 17 -15.38 4.97 22.87
N ARG A 18 -14.14 5.21 22.47
CA ARG A 18 -13.08 5.69 23.34
C ARG A 18 -12.89 7.20 23.13
N ALA A 19 -12.23 7.87 24.07
CA ALA A 19 -12.00 9.30 23.98
C ALA A 19 -11.13 9.71 22.79
N ALA A 20 -10.24 8.82 22.32
CA ALA A 20 -9.38 9.09 21.18
C ALA A 20 -9.07 7.84 20.34
N TYR A 21 -8.87 8.05 19.06
CA TYR A 21 -8.40 7.05 18.08
C TYR A 21 -7.17 7.57 17.33
N LEU A 22 -6.15 6.75 17.25
CA LEU A 22 -4.89 7.04 16.54
C LEU A 22 -4.82 6.13 15.32
N LEU A 23 -5.02 6.67 14.13
CA LEU A 23 -4.95 5.97 12.85
C LEU A 23 -3.55 6.18 12.27
N LEU A 24 -2.66 5.22 12.46
CA LEU A 24 -1.24 5.36 12.15
C LEU A 24 -0.80 4.35 11.09
N GLY A 25 -0.38 4.87 9.94
CA GLY A 25 0.10 4.05 8.82
C GLY A 25 0.21 4.83 7.53
N ASN A 26 0.55 4.11 6.47
CA ASN A 26 0.79 4.67 5.15
C ASN A 26 -0.25 4.19 4.11
N ASP A 27 -1.18 3.33 4.49
CA ASP A 27 -2.18 2.81 3.56
C ASP A 27 -3.42 3.71 3.49
N PRO A 28 -3.70 4.34 2.32
CA PRO A 28 -4.81 5.27 2.18
C PRO A 28 -6.18 4.62 2.42
N LEU A 29 -6.37 3.37 1.94
CA LEU A 29 -7.63 2.65 2.09
C LEU A 29 -7.90 2.36 3.56
N LEU A 30 -6.92 1.78 4.28
CA LEU A 30 -7.07 1.41 5.68
C LEU A 30 -7.27 2.63 6.59
N LEU A 31 -6.59 3.74 6.30
CA LEU A 31 -6.77 5.01 7.00
C LEU A 31 -8.19 5.56 6.80
N GLN A 32 -8.68 5.56 5.54
CA GLN A 32 -10.00 6.08 5.21
C GLN A 32 -11.12 5.22 5.81
N GLU A 33 -11.09 3.91 5.58
CA GLU A 33 -12.10 2.98 6.10
C GLU A 33 -12.17 2.98 7.64
N SER A 34 -11.00 3.06 8.31
CA SER A 34 -10.96 3.16 9.78
C SER A 34 -11.57 4.47 10.27
N GLN A 35 -11.26 5.58 9.60
CA GLN A 35 -11.83 6.89 9.91
C GLN A 35 -13.35 6.89 9.72
N ASP A 36 -13.84 6.34 8.60
CA ASP A 36 -15.27 6.30 8.30
C ASP A 36 -16.03 5.41 9.30
N ALA A 37 -15.47 4.25 9.66
CA ALA A 37 -16.06 3.38 10.68
C ALA A 37 -16.18 4.08 12.06
N ILE A 38 -15.16 4.85 12.46
CA ILE A 38 -15.21 5.62 13.70
C ILE A 38 -16.26 6.73 13.61
N ARG A 39 -16.32 7.46 12.49
CA ARG A 39 -17.31 8.52 12.27
C ARG A 39 -18.74 7.98 12.27
N GLU A 40 -18.97 6.84 11.64
CA GLU A 40 -20.27 6.17 11.64
C GLU A 40 -20.71 5.79 13.07
N ALA A 41 -19.81 5.16 13.83
CA ALA A 41 -20.08 4.82 15.22
C ALA A 41 -20.30 6.05 16.12
N ALA A 42 -19.55 7.14 15.85
CA ALA A 42 -19.68 8.40 16.55
C ALA A 42 -21.04 9.08 16.23
N ALA A 43 -21.44 9.12 14.97
CA ALA A 43 -22.73 9.68 14.55
C ALA A 43 -23.90 8.96 15.21
N ALA A 44 -23.85 7.63 15.33
CA ALA A 44 -24.85 6.84 16.06
C ALA A 44 -24.96 7.18 17.55
N GLN A 45 -23.91 7.81 18.14
CA GLN A 45 -23.87 8.27 19.54
C GLN A 45 -24.04 9.78 19.68
N GLY A 46 -24.49 10.48 18.63
CA GLY A 46 -24.83 11.90 18.67
C GLY A 46 -23.66 12.85 18.40
N PHE A 47 -22.51 12.37 17.90
CA PHE A 47 -21.42 13.21 17.43
C PHE A 47 -21.75 13.70 16.01
N THR A 48 -22.40 14.83 15.90
CA THR A 48 -22.93 15.37 14.63
C THR A 48 -22.07 16.47 14.03
N GLU A 49 -21.21 17.10 14.82
CA GLU A 49 -20.27 18.12 14.35
C GLU A 49 -18.90 17.49 14.06
N HIS A 50 -18.29 17.86 12.91
CA HIS A 50 -17.03 17.31 12.48
C HIS A 50 -16.06 18.41 12.07
N HIS A 51 -14.93 18.49 12.76
CA HIS A 51 -13.87 19.45 12.47
C HIS A 51 -12.61 18.72 12.05
N THR A 52 -11.92 19.23 11.02
CA THR A 52 -10.69 18.64 10.49
C THR A 52 -9.61 19.70 10.38
N PHE A 53 -8.45 19.42 10.94
CA PHE A 53 -7.28 20.29 10.88
C PHE A 53 -6.07 19.50 10.37
N SER A 54 -5.41 20.05 9.35
CA SER A 54 -4.06 19.61 8.95
C SER A 54 -3.04 20.33 9.79
N ILE A 55 -2.23 19.58 10.50
CA ILE A 55 -1.29 20.10 11.50
C ILE A 55 0.08 20.35 10.86
N ASP A 56 0.54 21.58 11.00
CA ASP A 56 1.88 22.02 10.59
C ASP A 56 2.43 23.09 11.56
N ASN A 57 3.54 23.74 11.19
CA ASN A 57 4.14 24.78 12.02
C ASN A 57 3.33 26.09 12.08
N SER A 58 2.40 26.28 11.16
CA SER A 58 1.53 27.47 11.06
C SER A 58 0.13 27.27 11.65
N THR A 59 -0.15 26.09 12.19
CA THR A 59 -1.45 25.72 12.74
C THR A 59 -1.90 26.68 13.86
N ASP A 60 -3.10 27.22 13.75
CA ASP A 60 -3.74 28.01 14.79
C ASP A 60 -4.29 27.09 15.91
N TRP A 61 -3.44 26.83 16.88
CA TRP A 61 -3.80 26.00 18.03
C TRP A 61 -4.83 26.66 18.95
N GLN A 62 -4.90 28.00 18.97
CA GLN A 62 -5.89 28.69 19.78
C GLN A 62 -7.31 28.43 19.26
N ALA A 63 -7.49 28.40 17.94
CA ALA A 63 -8.78 28.03 17.34
C ALA A 63 -9.17 26.57 17.68
N ILE A 64 -8.21 25.64 17.68
CA ILE A 64 -8.44 24.23 18.06
C ILE A 64 -8.81 24.13 19.54
N PHE A 65 -8.13 24.85 20.43
CA PHE A 65 -8.43 24.84 21.86
C PHE A 65 -9.77 25.47 22.17
N ALA A 66 -10.07 26.61 21.53
CA ALA A 66 -11.35 27.27 21.68
C ALA A 66 -12.52 26.36 21.29
N LEU A 67 -12.38 25.67 20.17
CA LEU A 67 -13.34 24.67 19.71
C LEU A 67 -13.46 23.49 20.68
N SER A 68 -12.34 23.00 21.21
CA SER A 68 -12.34 21.89 22.18
C SER A 68 -12.95 22.26 23.55
N GLN A 69 -13.01 23.54 23.89
CA GLN A 69 -13.62 24.06 25.12
C GLN A 69 -15.03 24.58 24.89
N ALA A 70 -15.46 24.77 23.65
CA ALA A 70 -16.79 25.28 23.36
C ALA A 70 -17.83 24.21 23.71
N MET A 71 -18.56 24.46 24.78
CA MET A 71 -19.78 23.71 25.06
C MET A 71 -20.81 24.10 24.00
N SER A 72 -21.23 23.16 23.18
CA SER A 72 -22.28 23.43 22.20
C SER A 72 -23.56 23.85 22.91
N LEU A 73 -24.08 25.01 22.54
CA LEU A 73 -25.39 25.51 23.04
C LEU A 73 -26.55 24.59 22.66
N PHE A 74 -26.34 23.69 21.68
CA PHE A 74 -27.33 22.76 21.15
C PHE A 74 -27.08 21.31 21.56
N ALA A 75 -26.21 21.05 22.55
CA ALA A 75 -25.85 19.71 23.05
C ALA A 75 -25.35 18.75 21.97
N SER A 76 -24.76 19.27 20.90
CA SER A 76 -24.13 18.41 19.86
C SER A 76 -22.73 17.98 20.28
N ARG A 77 -22.46 16.67 20.18
CA ARG A 77 -21.14 16.10 20.39
C ARG A 77 -20.29 16.33 19.16
N GLN A 78 -18.98 16.53 19.38
CA GLN A 78 -18.06 16.94 18.33
C GLN A 78 -16.98 15.90 18.08
N THR A 79 -16.61 15.73 16.81
CA THR A 79 -15.45 14.94 16.39
C THR A 79 -14.37 15.88 15.87
N LEU A 80 -13.17 15.77 16.42
CA LEU A 80 -11.99 16.52 16.02
C LEU A 80 -11.01 15.58 15.33
N LEU A 81 -10.80 15.75 14.01
CA LEU A 81 -9.80 15.03 13.23
C LEU A 81 -8.56 15.90 13.06
N LEU A 82 -7.41 15.40 13.52
CA LEU A 82 -6.11 16.01 13.31
C LEU A 82 -5.28 15.16 12.35
N ILE A 83 -4.80 15.75 11.26
CA ILE A 83 -3.90 15.11 10.31
C ILE A 83 -2.49 15.58 10.61
N LEU A 84 -1.64 14.68 11.10
CA LEU A 84 -0.27 14.99 11.49
C LEU A 84 0.62 15.21 10.26
N PRO A 85 1.72 15.98 10.40
CA PRO A 85 2.74 16.11 9.37
C PRO A 85 3.32 14.75 8.95
N VAL A 86 3.75 14.63 7.70
CA VAL A 86 4.32 13.39 7.13
C VAL A 86 5.46 12.82 7.97
N ASN A 87 6.31 13.68 8.51
CA ASN A 87 7.45 13.29 9.36
C ASN A 87 7.07 13.10 10.85
N GLY A 88 5.77 13.16 11.17
CA GLY A 88 5.27 13.15 12.54
C GLY A 88 5.41 14.50 13.26
N PRO A 89 4.89 14.60 14.47
CA PRO A 89 4.91 15.84 15.24
C PRO A 89 6.33 16.17 15.75
N ASN A 90 6.73 17.43 15.64
CA ASN A 90 7.93 17.97 16.26
C ASN A 90 7.67 18.32 17.76
N ALA A 91 8.69 18.85 18.45
CA ALA A 91 8.58 19.17 19.89
C ALA A 91 7.46 20.17 20.19
N ALA A 92 7.33 21.25 19.40
CA ALA A 92 6.30 22.26 19.58
C ALA A 92 4.88 21.67 19.37
N ILE A 93 4.68 20.87 18.30
CA ILE A 93 3.41 20.19 18.05
C ILE A 93 3.10 19.21 19.19
N ASN A 94 4.10 18.49 19.73
CA ASN A 94 3.89 17.56 20.84
C ASN A 94 3.40 18.28 22.12
N GLU A 95 3.89 19.49 22.42
CA GLU A 95 3.43 20.30 23.54
C GLU A 95 1.96 20.73 23.36
N GLN A 96 1.60 21.17 22.17
CA GLN A 96 0.22 21.55 21.86
C GLN A 96 -0.73 20.37 21.93
N LEU A 97 -0.32 19.20 21.41
CA LEU A 97 -1.09 17.96 21.53
C LEU A 97 -1.26 17.54 23.00
N ALA A 98 -0.25 17.72 23.85
CA ALA A 98 -0.35 17.44 25.28
C ALA A 98 -1.39 18.35 25.96
N THR A 99 -1.39 19.63 25.60
CA THR A 99 -2.41 20.58 26.07
C THR A 99 -3.82 20.16 25.61
N LEU A 100 -3.99 19.82 24.34
CA LEU A 100 -5.27 19.37 23.78
C LEU A 100 -5.81 18.12 24.48
N VAL A 101 -4.94 17.15 24.76
CA VAL A 101 -5.33 15.92 25.48
C VAL A 101 -5.88 16.22 26.87
N GLY A 102 -5.35 17.26 27.52
CA GLY A 102 -5.88 17.76 28.81
C GLY A 102 -7.28 18.39 28.73
N LEU A 103 -7.70 18.78 27.53
CA LEU A 103 -9.03 19.40 27.29
C LEU A 103 -10.08 18.37 26.83
N LEU A 104 -9.74 17.10 26.68
CA LEU A 104 -10.67 16.06 26.22
C LEU A 104 -11.76 15.78 27.27
N HIS A 105 -13.03 15.82 26.85
CA HIS A 105 -14.22 15.52 27.62
C HIS A 105 -15.16 14.57 26.85
N ASP A 106 -16.23 14.12 27.46
CA ASP A 106 -17.10 13.06 26.93
C ASP A 106 -17.86 13.44 25.63
N ASP A 107 -18.00 14.73 25.36
CA ASP A 107 -18.65 15.23 24.15
C ASP A 107 -17.65 15.60 23.02
N LEU A 108 -16.34 15.31 23.20
CA LEU A 108 -15.28 15.54 22.23
C LEU A 108 -14.55 14.24 21.90
N LEU A 109 -14.73 13.74 20.69
CA LEU A 109 -14.02 12.59 20.15
C LEU A 109 -12.81 13.04 19.34
N LEU A 110 -11.60 12.67 19.78
CA LEU A 110 -10.37 12.98 19.08
C LEU A 110 -9.99 11.85 18.11
N ILE A 111 -9.76 12.17 16.84
CA ILE A 111 -9.17 11.26 15.85
C ILE A 111 -7.86 11.88 15.39
N VAL A 112 -6.75 11.16 15.52
CA VAL A 112 -5.43 11.57 15.04
C VAL A 112 -5.02 10.64 13.91
N ARG A 113 -4.75 11.19 12.75
CA ARG A 113 -4.31 10.46 11.55
C ARG A 113 -2.89 10.86 11.19
N GLY A 114 -2.04 9.89 10.88
CA GLY A 114 -0.66 10.15 10.47
C GLY A 114 0.10 8.91 10.06
N ASN A 115 1.35 9.10 9.69
CA ASN A 115 2.27 8.01 9.42
C ASN A 115 2.61 7.25 10.70
N LYS A 116 3.24 6.08 10.56
CA LYS A 116 3.77 5.33 11.70
C LYS A 116 4.77 6.20 12.46
N LEU A 117 4.56 6.31 13.76
CA LEU A 117 5.45 7.05 14.64
C LEU A 117 6.77 6.29 14.86
N THR A 118 7.84 7.02 15.01
CA THR A 118 9.14 6.48 15.45
C THR A 118 9.08 6.12 16.95
N LYS A 119 9.97 5.26 17.42
CA LYS A 119 10.05 4.90 18.84
C LYS A 119 10.23 6.13 19.75
N ALA A 120 10.94 7.15 19.28
CA ALA A 120 11.10 8.40 20.03
C ALA A 120 9.77 9.17 20.15
N GLN A 121 9.02 9.24 19.05
CA GLN A 121 7.70 9.90 19.03
C GLN A 121 6.64 9.13 19.82
N GLU A 122 6.72 7.79 19.88
CA GLU A 122 5.82 6.97 20.70
C GLU A 122 5.93 7.25 22.21
N ASN A 123 7.05 7.83 22.66
CA ASN A 123 7.27 8.23 24.06
C ASN A 123 6.81 9.65 24.38
N ALA A 124 6.16 10.35 23.45
CA ALA A 124 5.66 11.71 23.69
C ALA A 124 4.62 11.77 24.83
N ALA A 125 4.64 12.84 25.60
CA ALA A 125 3.81 13.02 26.80
C ALA A 125 2.30 12.89 26.49
N TRP A 126 1.84 13.42 25.36
CA TRP A 126 0.44 13.33 24.94
C TRP A 126 -0.02 11.90 24.66
N LEU A 127 0.84 11.04 24.09
CA LEU A 127 0.54 9.62 23.88
C LEU A 127 0.46 8.85 25.19
N THR A 128 1.35 9.18 26.13
CA THR A 128 1.32 8.61 27.48
C THR A 128 0.05 8.99 28.22
N ALA A 129 -0.38 10.24 28.11
CA ALA A 129 -1.64 10.74 28.70
C ALA A 129 -2.88 10.05 28.09
N LEU A 130 -2.85 9.70 26.80
CA LEU A 130 -3.93 8.97 26.12
C LEU A 130 -3.91 7.46 26.36
N ALA A 131 -2.87 6.90 26.98
CA ALA A 131 -2.62 5.46 27.00
C ALA A 131 -3.80 4.59 27.49
N GLN A 132 -4.59 5.07 28.43
CA GLN A 132 -5.76 4.35 28.97
C GLN A 132 -7.08 4.67 28.26
N ARG A 133 -7.15 5.79 27.54
CA ARG A 133 -8.38 6.35 26.95
C ARG A 133 -8.44 6.24 25.43
N ALA A 134 -7.38 5.74 24.80
CA ALA A 134 -7.25 5.70 23.35
C ALA A 134 -7.07 4.30 22.78
N VAL A 135 -7.49 4.17 21.52
CA VAL A 135 -7.24 3.03 20.63
C VAL A 135 -6.29 3.46 19.53
N GLN A 136 -5.23 2.68 19.29
CA GLN A 136 -4.34 2.85 18.14
C GLN A 136 -4.67 1.80 17.10
N VAL A 137 -4.95 2.22 15.87
CA VAL A 137 -5.18 1.34 14.73
C VAL A 137 -3.97 1.40 13.81
N SER A 138 -3.39 0.25 13.50
CA SER A 138 -2.26 0.13 12.59
C SER A 138 -2.73 0.05 11.15
N CYS A 139 -2.67 1.17 10.41
CA CYS A 139 -3.09 1.30 9.01
C CYS A 139 -1.89 1.17 8.05
N GLN A 140 -1.01 0.21 8.29
CA GLN A 140 0.13 -0.10 7.42
C GLN A 140 -0.32 -0.99 6.27
N THR A 141 0.18 -0.72 5.04
CA THR A 141 0.00 -1.67 3.94
C THR A 141 0.57 -3.04 4.34
N PRO A 142 -0.21 -4.12 4.28
CA PRO A 142 0.29 -5.45 4.59
C PRO A 142 1.48 -5.84 3.72
N GLU A 143 2.46 -6.47 4.33
CA GLU A 143 3.54 -7.12 3.57
C GLU A 143 2.98 -8.29 2.76
N TYR A 144 3.69 -8.70 1.71
CA TYR A 144 3.26 -9.80 0.82
C TYR A 144 2.83 -11.07 1.57
N ALA A 145 3.55 -11.44 2.63
CA ALA A 145 3.22 -12.62 3.44
C ALA A 145 1.87 -12.51 4.19
N GLN A 146 1.41 -11.29 4.45
CA GLN A 146 0.16 -11.02 5.18
C GLN A 146 -1.02 -10.75 4.23
N LEU A 147 -0.73 -10.39 2.97
CA LEU A 147 -1.74 -10.01 1.98
C LEU A 147 -2.79 -11.09 1.72
N PRO A 148 -2.47 -12.41 1.64
CA PRO A 148 -3.47 -13.45 1.49
C PRO A 148 -4.49 -13.50 2.63
N ARG A 149 -4.06 -13.22 3.85
CA ARG A 149 -4.94 -13.17 5.02
C ARG A 149 -5.92 -11.98 4.92
N TRP A 150 -5.40 -10.82 4.55
CA TRP A 150 -6.22 -9.63 4.32
C TRP A 150 -7.23 -9.86 3.19
N LEU A 151 -6.76 -10.42 2.06
CA LEU A 151 -7.60 -10.76 0.91
C LEU A 151 -8.74 -11.72 1.30
N ALA A 152 -8.44 -12.80 2.04
CA ALA A 152 -9.44 -13.76 2.49
C ALA A 152 -10.51 -13.12 3.40
N ALA A 153 -10.09 -12.24 4.32
CA ALA A 153 -11.00 -11.52 5.19
C ALA A 153 -11.91 -10.57 4.38
N ARG A 154 -11.36 -9.86 3.40
CA ARG A 154 -12.11 -8.96 2.51
C ARG A 154 -13.06 -9.73 1.58
N ALA A 155 -12.60 -10.81 0.99
CA ALA A 155 -13.42 -11.68 0.13
C ALA A 155 -14.64 -12.23 0.87
N LYS A 156 -14.48 -12.62 2.13
CA LYS A 156 -15.60 -13.07 2.98
C LYS A 156 -16.65 -11.97 3.18
N GLN A 157 -16.26 -10.70 3.30
CA GLN A 157 -17.20 -9.58 3.42
C GLN A 157 -18.08 -9.44 2.16
N HIS A 158 -17.51 -9.73 0.98
CA HIS A 158 -18.20 -9.73 -0.30
C HIS A 158 -18.83 -11.09 -0.67
N GLN A 159 -18.87 -12.05 0.27
CA GLN A 159 -19.39 -13.42 0.05
C GLN A 159 -18.66 -14.17 -1.07
N LEU A 160 -17.40 -13.86 -1.29
CA LEU A 160 -16.55 -14.47 -2.30
C LEU A 160 -15.75 -15.64 -1.72
N GLN A 161 -15.66 -16.72 -2.49
CA GLN A 161 -14.85 -17.90 -2.22
C GLN A 161 -13.75 -17.99 -3.30
N LEU A 162 -12.51 -17.80 -2.90
CA LEU A 162 -11.35 -17.88 -3.78
C LEU A 162 -10.69 -19.24 -3.65
N ASP A 163 -10.30 -19.84 -4.78
CA ASP A 163 -9.31 -20.92 -4.75
C ASP A 163 -7.91 -20.34 -4.47
N ASP A 164 -6.97 -21.22 -4.08
CA ASP A 164 -5.61 -20.79 -3.72
C ASP A 164 -4.89 -20.10 -4.89
N ALA A 165 -5.10 -20.57 -6.12
CA ALA A 165 -4.46 -20.02 -7.30
C ALA A 165 -5.03 -18.63 -7.65
N ALA A 166 -6.34 -18.42 -7.54
CA ALA A 166 -6.99 -17.13 -7.70
C ALA A 166 -6.51 -16.12 -6.64
N SER A 167 -6.40 -16.58 -5.39
CA SER A 167 -5.88 -15.77 -4.28
C SER A 167 -4.44 -15.32 -4.54
N GLN A 168 -3.57 -16.24 -4.98
CA GLN A 168 -2.18 -15.93 -5.29
C GLN A 168 -2.06 -14.94 -6.46
N LEU A 169 -2.88 -15.10 -7.51
CA LEU A 169 -2.90 -14.19 -8.65
C LEU A 169 -3.28 -12.77 -8.21
N LEU A 170 -4.36 -12.62 -7.43
CA LEU A 170 -4.80 -11.31 -6.94
C LEU A 170 -3.73 -10.66 -6.04
N CYS A 171 -3.15 -11.42 -5.10
CA CYS A 171 -2.06 -10.91 -4.26
C CYS A 171 -0.86 -10.46 -5.08
N TYR A 172 -0.51 -11.19 -6.13
CA TYR A 172 0.59 -10.84 -7.01
C TYR A 172 0.31 -9.57 -7.83
N CYS A 173 -0.88 -9.49 -8.44
CA CYS A 173 -1.26 -8.34 -9.28
C CYS A 173 -1.39 -7.03 -8.53
N TYR A 174 -1.81 -7.09 -7.27
CA TYR A 174 -2.18 -5.90 -6.48
C TYR A 174 -1.33 -5.68 -5.24
N GLU A 175 -0.16 -6.34 -5.13
CA GLU A 175 0.75 -6.13 -4.00
C GLU A 175 1.12 -4.65 -3.84
N GLY A 176 0.96 -4.14 -2.62
CA GLY A 176 1.24 -2.74 -2.30
C GLY A 176 0.14 -1.75 -2.71
N ASN A 177 -0.97 -2.21 -3.31
CA ASN A 177 -2.11 -1.38 -3.70
C ASN A 177 -3.42 -2.00 -3.22
N LEU A 178 -3.73 -1.85 -1.92
CA LEU A 178 -4.96 -2.40 -1.33
C LEU A 178 -6.22 -1.80 -1.92
N LEU A 179 -6.20 -0.52 -2.30
CA LEU A 179 -7.36 0.14 -2.90
C LEU A 179 -7.75 -0.54 -4.22
N ALA A 180 -6.77 -0.77 -5.09
CA ALA A 180 -7.03 -1.47 -6.35
C ALA A 180 -7.47 -2.93 -6.12
N LEU A 181 -6.91 -3.60 -5.11
CA LEU A 181 -7.33 -4.95 -4.74
C LEU A 181 -8.77 -4.98 -4.22
N ALA A 182 -9.15 -4.03 -3.36
CA ALA A 182 -10.53 -3.91 -2.88
C ALA A 182 -11.52 -3.68 -4.03
N GLN A 183 -11.22 -2.74 -4.93
CA GLN A 183 -12.03 -2.46 -6.11
C GLN A 183 -12.11 -3.67 -7.05
N ALA A 184 -11.02 -4.41 -7.21
CA ALA A 184 -11.05 -5.65 -7.99
C ALA A 184 -11.99 -6.69 -7.38
N LEU A 185 -12.01 -6.86 -6.06
CA LEU A 185 -12.93 -7.77 -5.38
C LEU A 185 -14.40 -7.34 -5.54
N GLU A 186 -14.69 -6.05 -5.40
CA GLU A 186 -16.04 -5.50 -5.64
C GLU A 186 -16.52 -5.80 -7.07
N ARG A 187 -15.65 -5.55 -8.05
CA ARG A 187 -15.95 -5.87 -9.46
C ARG A 187 -16.13 -7.38 -9.68
N LEU A 188 -15.30 -8.22 -9.08
CA LEU A 188 -15.42 -9.67 -9.16
C LEU A 188 -16.74 -10.16 -8.55
N ALA A 189 -17.20 -9.56 -7.44
CA ALA A 189 -18.49 -9.88 -6.83
C ALA A 189 -19.67 -9.55 -7.75
N LEU A 190 -19.57 -8.45 -8.52
CA LEU A 190 -20.58 -8.08 -9.50
C LEU A 190 -20.58 -8.99 -10.73
N LEU A 191 -19.41 -9.41 -11.21
CA LEU A 191 -19.26 -10.26 -12.39
C LEU A 191 -19.70 -11.71 -12.12
N TRP A 192 -19.45 -12.21 -10.91
CA TRP A 192 -19.80 -13.58 -10.50
C TRP A 192 -20.65 -13.58 -9.22
N PRO A 193 -21.97 -13.38 -9.36
CA PRO A 193 -22.89 -13.37 -8.20
C PRO A 193 -22.97 -14.69 -7.45
N ASP A 194 -22.48 -15.80 -8.04
CA ASP A 194 -22.35 -17.09 -7.36
C ASP A 194 -21.22 -17.12 -6.32
N GLY A 195 -20.43 -16.06 -6.26
CA GLY A 195 -19.34 -15.86 -5.32
C GLY A 195 -18.12 -16.77 -5.51
N LYS A 196 -18.12 -17.64 -6.52
CA LYS A 196 -17.03 -18.61 -6.75
C LYS A 196 -15.96 -18.01 -7.66
N LEU A 197 -14.80 -17.70 -7.12
CA LEU A 197 -13.65 -17.15 -7.84
C LEU A 197 -12.58 -18.21 -8.06
N THR A 198 -12.59 -18.80 -9.24
CA THR A 198 -11.55 -19.71 -9.72
C THR A 198 -10.45 -18.93 -10.47
N LEU A 199 -9.27 -19.51 -10.59
CA LEU A 199 -8.18 -18.92 -11.36
C LEU A 199 -8.61 -18.42 -12.76
N PRO A 200 -9.29 -19.21 -13.61
CA PRO A 200 -9.71 -18.75 -14.94
C PRO A 200 -10.63 -17.51 -14.89
N ARG A 201 -11.54 -17.43 -13.92
CA ARG A 201 -12.43 -16.27 -13.76
C ARG A 201 -11.65 -15.00 -13.36
N VAL A 202 -10.69 -15.16 -12.46
CA VAL A 202 -9.83 -14.02 -12.06
C VAL A 202 -8.91 -13.61 -13.19
N GLU A 203 -8.31 -14.55 -13.92
CA GLU A 203 -7.50 -14.26 -15.12
C GLU A 203 -8.32 -13.50 -16.17
N GLN A 204 -9.52 -13.94 -16.44
CA GLN A 204 -10.44 -13.25 -17.35
C GLN A 204 -10.68 -11.81 -16.88
N ALA A 205 -11.06 -11.59 -15.64
CA ALA A 205 -11.34 -10.26 -15.11
C ALA A 205 -10.12 -9.33 -15.08
N VAL A 206 -8.95 -9.87 -14.78
CA VAL A 206 -7.70 -9.09 -14.80
C VAL A 206 -7.32 -8.73 -16.24
N ASN A 207 -7.60 -9.61 -17.22
CA ASN A 207 -7.34 -9.36 -18.64
C ASN A 207 -8.40 -8.46 -19.29
N ASP A 208 -9.69 -8.63 -18.93
CA ASP A 208 -10.83 -7.85 -19.46
C ASP A 208 -10.94 -6.45 -18.82
N ALA A 209 -10.26 -6.23 -17.69
CA ALA A 209 -10.00 -4.86 -17.26
C ALA A 209 -9.19 -4.23 -18.39
N ALA A 210 -9.81 -3.33 -19.14
CA ALA A 210 -9.19 -2.63 -20.29
C ALA A 210 -7.91 -1.84 -19.91
N HIS A 211 -7.36 -2.08 -18.72
CA HIS A 211 -6.20 -1.45 -18.14
C HIS A 211 -5.10 -2.49 -17.94
N PHE A 212 -3.95 -2.23 -18.52
CA PHE A 212 -2.76 -2.99 -18.22
C PHE A 212 -2.32 -2.72 -16.78
N THR A 213 -1.80 -3.75 -16.11
CA THR A 213 -1.19 -3.62 -14.78
C THR A 213 0.34 -3.71 -14.90
N PRO A 214 1.11 -3.23 -13.91
CA PRO A 214 2.55 -3.48 -13.82
C PRO A 214 2.91 -4.97 -13.93
N TYR A 215 2.02 -5.86 -13.51
CA TYR A 215 2.11 -7.31 -13.67
C TYR A 215 2.21 -7.72 -15.16
N HIS A 216 1.32 -7.21 -16.02
CA HIS A 216 1.34 -7.53 -17.46
C HIS A 216 2.65 -7.08 -18.14
N TRP A 217 3.20 -5.95 -17.69
CA TRP A 217 4.48 -5.45 -18.15
C TRP A 217 5.64 -6.38 -17.74
N VAL A 218 5.72 -6.76 -16.47
CA VAL A 218 6.75 -7.67 -15.96
C VAL A 218 6.67 -9.04 -16.61
N ASP A 219 5.48 -9.61 -16.77
CA ASP A 219 5.32 -10.90 -17.44
C ASP A 219 5.75 -10.85 -18.92
N ALA A 220 5.47 -9.74 -19.60
CA ALA A 220 5.98 -9.53 -20.95
C ALA A 220 7.51 -9.41 -20.99
N LEU A 221 8.13 -8.77 -19.98
CA LEU A 221 9.59 -8.71 -19.78
C LEU A 221 10.17 -10.12 -19.59
N LEU A 222 9.62 -10.89 -18.67
CA LEU A 222 10.06 -12.25 -18.39
C LEU A 222 9.89 -13.17 -19.61
N ALA A 223 8.84 -12.95 -20.42
CA ALA A 223 8.62 -13.65 -21.68
C ALA A 223 9.54 -13.20 -22.83
N GLY A 224 10.29 -12.10 -22.66
CA GLY A 224 11.15 -11.54 -23.71
C GLY A 224 10.38 -10.96 -24.92
N LYS A 225 9.13 -10.53 -24.72
CA LYS A 225 8.23 -10.04 -25.78
C LYS A 225 8.33 -8.52 -25.93
N SER A 226 9.42 -8.00 -26.51
CA SER A 226 9.73 -6.56 -26.57
C SER A 226 8.60 -5.68 -27.11
N LYS A 227 7.93 -6.08 -28.21
CA LYS A 227 6.80 -5.32 -28.75
C LYS A 227 5.66 -5.20 -27.76
N ARG A 228 5.34 -6.30 -27.04
CA ARG A 228 4.28 -6.30 -26.00
C ARG A 228 4.69 -5.47 -24.78
N VAL A 229 5.95 -5.56 -24.36
CA VAL A 229 6.49 -4.80 -23.23
C VAL A 229 6.35 -3.30 -23.48
N LEU A 230 6.78 -2.80 -24.64
CA LEU A 230 6.68 -1.38 -24.99
C LEU A 230 5.23 -0.93 -25.10
N HIS A 231 4.36 -1.75 -25.71
CA HIS A 231 2.94 -1.46 -25.79
C HIS A 231 2.30 -1.34 -24.41
N VAL A 232 2.53 -2.32 -23.52
CA VAL A 232 2.00 -2.29 -22.15
C VAL A 232 2.54 -1.09 -21.38
N LEU A 233 3.84 -0.80 -21.49
CA LEU A 233 4.47 0.33 -20.82
C LEU A 233 3.86 1.68 -21.28
N GLN A 234 3.64 1.84 -22.57
CA GLN A 234 3.00 3.01 -23.14
C GLN A 234 1.56 3.19 -22.64
N GLN A 235 0.78 2.11 -22.56
CA GLN A 235 -0.58 2.16 -22.03
C GLN A 235 -0.60 2.54 -20.55
N LEU A 236 0.29 1.96 -19.73
CA LEU A 236 0.44 2.31 -18.33
C LEU A 236 0.78 3.80 -18.15
N ARG A 237 1.63 4.36 -19.03
CA ARG A 237 1.93 5.79 -19.05
C ARG A 237 0.70 6.63 -19.38
N LEU A 238 -0.06 6.27 -20.41
CA LEU A 238 -1.28 6.98 -20.83
C LEU A 238 -2.39 6.93 -19.77
N GLU A 239 -2.45 5.86 -19.00
CA GLU A 239 -3.39 5.67 -17.89
C GLU A 239 -2.95 6.37 -16.59
N GLY A 240 -1.81 7.08 -16.61
CA GLY A 240 -1.30 7.81 -15.44
C GLY A 240 -0.73 6.91 -14.35
N CYS A 241 -0.25 5.71 -14.70
CA CYS A 241 0.40 4.83 -13.74
C CYS A 241 1.66 5.51 -13.17
N GLU A 242 1.75 5.57 -11.85
CA GLU A 242 2.90 6.15 -11.16
C GLU A 242 4.19 5.36 -11.44
N PRO A 243 5.26 5.98 -11.97
CA PRO A 243 6.52 5.32 -12.27
C PRO A 243 7.14 4.60 -11.07
N ALA A 244 6.94 5.11 -9.86
CA ALA A 244 7.40 4.49 -8.63
C ALA A 244 6.90 3.05 -8.45
N ILE A 245 5.67 2.77 -8.89
CA ILE A 245 5.07 1.44 -8.80
C ILE A 245 5.80 0.48 -9.76
N LEU A 246 6.11 0.95 -10.98
CA LEU A 246 6.84 0.18 -11.98
C LEU A 246 8.27 -0.12 -11.54
N LEU A 247 8.99 0.89 -11.05
CA LEU A 247 10.35 0.75 -10.52
C LEU A 247 10.39 -0.29 -9.40
N ARG A 248 9.47 -0.17 -8.42
CA ARG A 248 9.38 -1.11 -7.30
C ARG A 248 9.04 -2.54 -7.75
N THR A 249 8.11 -2.67 -8.69
CA THR A 249 7.72 -3.98 -9.23
C THR A 249 8.90 -4.64 -9.94
N LEU A 250 9.61 -3.89 -10.79
CA LEU A 250 10.78 -4.38 -11.49
C LEU A 250 11.94 -4.72 -10.53
N GLN A 251 12.17 -3.89 -9.51
CA GLN A 251 13.18 -4.13 -8.48
C GLN A 251 12.99 -5.49 -7.82
N ARG A 252 11.77 -5.82 -7.42
CA ARG A 252 11.44 -7.10 -6.81
C ARG A 252 11.77 -8.27 -7.73
N GLU A 253 11.36 -8.19 -8.99
CA GLU A 253 11.59 -9.25 -9.97
C GLU A 253 13.07 -9.41 -10.32
N LEU A 254 13.81 -8.33 -10.49
CA LEU A 254 15.26 -8.37 -10.71
C LEU A 254 16.01 -9.00 -9.55
N LEU A 255 15.66 -8.64 -8.30
CA LEU A 255 16.29 -9.24 -7.12
C LEU A 255 16.00 -10.75 -7.05
N LEU A 256 14.80 -11.18 -7.39
CA LEU A 256 14.46 -12.59 -7.49
C LEU A 256 15.29 -13.29 -8.59
N LEU A 257 15.34 -12.73 -9.80
CA LEU A 257 16.13 -13.30 -10.92
C LEU A 257 17.62 -13.40 -10.59
N VAL A 258 18.22 -12.36 -10.00
CA VAL A 258 19.63 -12.36 -9.57
C VAL A 258 19.87 -13.44 -8.53
N THR A 259 18.98 -13.55 -7.55
CA THR A 259 19.08 -14.56 -6.47
C THR A 259 18.98 -15.97 -7.04
N LEU A 260 17.99 -16.23 -7.89
CA LEU A 260 17.80 -17.54 -8.52
C LEU A 260 18.98 -17.87 -9.43
N LYS A 261 19.47 -16.93 -10.26
CA LYS A 261 20.62 -17.13 -11.15
C LYS A 261 21.89 -17.52 -10.40
N ARG A 262 22.16 -16.85 -9.25
CA ARG A 262 23.31 -17.17 -8.40
C ARG A 262 23.22 -18.53 -7.73
N GLN A 263 22.03 -18.87 -7.21
CA GLN A 263 21.84 -20.12 -6.48
C GLN A 263 21.66 -21.35 -7.39
N ALA A 264 21.20 -21.14 -8.62
CA ALA A 264 20.99 -22.22 -9.61
C ALA A 264 22.28 -22.94 -10.02
N THR A 265 23.46 -22.38 -9.72
CA THR A 265 24.76 -23.05 -9.94
C THR A 265 24.98 -24.23 -9.00
N HIS A 266 24.32 -24.23 -7.82
CA HIS A 266 24.51 -25.23 -6.77
C HIS A 266 23.22 -25.93 -6.33
N THR A 267 22.07 -25.42 -6.71
CA THR A 267 20.78 -25.93 -6.25
C THR A 267 19.80 -26.03 -7.42
N PRO A 268 19.04 -27.13 -7.56
CA PRO A 268 18.03 -27.27 -8.61
C PRO A 268 16.98 -26.16 -8.54
N LEU A 269 16.59 -25.60 -9.68
CA LEU A 269 15.61 -24.51 -9.79
C LEU A 269 14.28 -24.82 -9.08
N ARG A 270 13.82 -26.07 -9.15
CA ARG A 270 12.57 -26.49 -8.48
C ARG A 270 12.63 -26.23 -6.98
N SER A 271 13.72 -26.64 -6.31
CA SER A 271 13.92 -26.40 -4.87
C SER A 271 14.04 -24.92 -4.54
N LEU A 272 14.65 -24.13 -5.44
CA LEU A 272 14.73 -22.68 -5.27
C LEU A 272 13.36 -22.02 -5.40
N PHE A 273 12.54 -22.44 -6.37
CA PHE A 273 11.18 -21.95 -6.51
C PHE A 273 10.33 -22.23 -5.26
N ASP A 274 10.46 -23.42 -4.66
CA ASP A 274 9.77 -23.76 -3.42
C ASP A 274 10.27 -22.91 -2.25
N LYS A 275 11.60 -22.75 -2.12
CA LYS A 275 12.24 -21.93 -1.09
C LYS A 275 11.81 -20.47 -1.16
N HIS A 276 11.76 -19.90 -2.35
CA HIS A 276 11.37 -18.51 -2.60
C HIS A 276 9.86 -18.35 -2.82
N ARG A 277 9.06 -19.40 -2.59
CA ARG A 277 7.60 -19.41 -2.72
C ARG A 277 7.12 -18.89 -4.07
N VAL A 278 7.84 -19.26 -5.14
CA VAL A 278 7.46 -18.89 -6.50
C VAL A 278 6.20 -19.63 -6.90
N TRP A 279 5.20 -18.89 -7.30
CA TRP A 279 3.91 -19.42 -7.75
C TRP A 279 4.09 -20.34 -8.97
N GLN A 280 3.38 -21.47 -8.98
CA GLN A 280 3.60 -22.56 -9.94
C GLN A 280 3.44 -22.10 -11.40
N ASN A 281 2.45 -21.26 -11.69
CA ASN A 281 2.19 -20.76 -13.03
C ASN A 281 3.29 -19.82 -13.56
N ARG A 282 4.11 -19.23 -12.69
CA ARG A 282 5.21 -18.35 -13.06
C ARG A 282 6.56 -19.05 -13.17
N ARG A 283 6.66 -20.31 -12.69
CA ARG A 283 7.94 -21.05 -12.66
C ARG A 283 8.52 -21.24 -14.04
N GLN A 284 7.68 -21.59 -15.02
CA GLN A 284 8.13 -21.74 -16.41
C GLN A 284 8.63 -20.43 -16.98
N LEU A 285 7.87 -19.34 -16.78
CA LEU A 285 8.23 -18.00 -17.25
C LEU A 285 9.57 -17.52 -16.68
N LEU A 286 9.79 -17.72 -15.37
CA LEU A 286 11.06 -17.42 -14.71
C LEU A 286 12.20 -18.31 -15.17
N SER A 287 11.94 -19.61 -15.40
CA SER A 287 12.94 -20.54 -15.94
C SER A 287 13.42 -20.12 -17.32
N ASP A 288 12.49 -19.74 -18.20
CA ASP A 288 12.79 -19.25 -19.56
C ASP A 288 13.59 -17.94 -19.50
N ALA A 289 13.20 -17.01 -18.61
CA ALA A 289 13.93 -15.78 -18.39
C ALA A 289 15.36 -16.02 -17.88
N LEU A 290 15.54 -16.93 -16.91
CA LEU A 290 16.86 -17.30 -16.38
C LEU A 290 17.75 -17.95 -17.44
N THR A 291 17.18 -18.71 -18.36
CA THR A 291 17.92 -19.30 -19.47
C THR A 291 18.35 -18.25 -20.49
N ARG A 292 17.50 -17.29 -20.80
CA ARG A 292 17.72 -16.22 -21.77
C ARG A 292 18.69 -15.14 -21.28
N LEU A 293 18.52 -14.70 -20.03
CA LEU A 293 19.28 -13.57 -19.45
C LEU A 293 20.63 -14.04 -18.90
N SER A 294 21.70 -13.38 -19.31
CA SER A 294 23.03 -13.60 -18.75
C SER A 294 23.17 -12.93 -17.37
N GLY A 295 24.16 -13.38 -16.58
CA GLY A 295 24.47 -12.74 -15.30
C GLY A 295 24.93 -11.28 -15.48
N GLU A 296 25.58 -10.98 -16.61
CA GLU A 296 26.01 -9.62 -16.97
C GLU A 296 24.82 -8.71 -17.25
N GLN A 297 23.86 -9.14 -18.07
CA GLN A 297 22.65 -8.38 -18.32
C GLN A 297 21.85 -8.08 -17.05
N LEU A 298 21.77 -9.05 -16.13
CA LEU A 298 21.10 -8.82 -14.85
C LEU A 298 21.85 -7.77 -13.99
N ARG A 299 23.19 -7.76 -13.99
CA ARG A 299 23.98 -6.72 -13.30
C ARG A 299 23.74 -5.34 -13.91
N GLN A 300 23.78 -5.23 -15.23
CA GLN A 300 23.51 -3.99 -15.96
C GLN A 300 22.08 -3.48 -15.67
N ALA A 301 21.08 -4.37 -15.68
CA ALA A 301 19.71 -4.02 -15.35
C ALA A 301 19.58 -3.48 -13.92
N VAL A 302 20.28 -4.08 -12.95
CA VAL A 302 20.30 -3.56 -11.56
C VAL A 302 20.93 -2.17 -11.50
N THR A 303 22.05 -1.93 -12.21
CA THR A 303 22.71 -0.62 -12.26
C THR A 303 21.80 0.45 -12.87
N LEU A 304 21.16 0.14 -14.01
CA LEU A 304 20.21 1.06 -14.67
C LEU A 304 18.98 1.34 -13.78
N LEU A 305 18.44 0.31 -13.14
CA LEU A 305 17.31 0.48 -12.22
C LEU A 305 17.68 1.38 -11.04
N THR A 306 18.87 1.18 -10.44
CA THR A 306 19.36 2.02 -9.34
C THR A 306 19.49 3.48 -9.79
N ARG A 307 20.03 3.71 -11.01
CA ARG A 307 20.13 5.06 -11.57
C ARG A 307 18.74 5.68 -11.77
N ALA A 308 17.81 4.96 -12.37
CA ALA A 308 16.43 5.42 -12.58
C ALA A 308 15.73 5.78 -11.25
N GLU A 309 15.90 4.94 -10.21
CA GLU A 309 15.34 5.23 -8.89
C GLU A 309 15.96 6.46 -8.22
N LEU A 310 17.28 6.65 -8.34
CA LEU A 310 17.95 7.82 -7.78
C LEU A 310 17.49 9.10 -8.49
N THR A 311 17.46 9.10 -9.82
CA THR A 311 16.99 10.23 -10.61
C THR A 311 15.54 10.57 -10.27
N PHE A 312 14.66 9.58 -10.21
CA PHE A 312 13.25 9.77 -9.85
C PHE A 312 13.05 10.37 -8.44
N LYS A 313 13.93 10.03 -7.48
CA LYS A 313 13.85 10.54 -6.09
C LYS A 313 14.48 11.93 -5.91
N GLN A 314 15.48 12.28 -6.71
CA GLN A 314 16.25 13.51 -6.57
C GLN A 314 15.74 14.64 -7.45
N ASP A 315 15.17 14.32 -8.60
CA ASP A 315 14.68 15.28 -9.57
C ASP A 315 13.18 15.06 -9.86
N TYR A 316 12.33 15.81 -9.18
CA TYR A 316 10.87 15.74 -9.33
C TYR A 316 10.35 16.12 -10.73
N GLY A 317 11.19 16.68 -11.59
CA GLY A 317 10.86 17.05 -12.97
C GLY A 317 11.33 16.04 -14.00
N HIS A 318 12.12 15.06 -13.63
CA HIS A 318 12.71 14.11 -14.57
C HIS A 318 11.69 13.07 -15.05
N ASP A 319 11.62 12.92 -16.38
CA ASP A 319 10.80 11.88 -17.03
C ASP A 319 11.56 10.54 -17.01
N VAL A 320 11.18 9.64 -16.09
CA VAL A 320 11.81 8.33 -15.91
C VAL A 320 11.32 7.26 -16.92
N TRP A 321 10.38 7.60 -17.79
CA TRP A 321 9.84 6.65 -18.77
C TRP A 321 10.88 6.15 -19.79
N PRO A 322 11.81 6.97 -20.28
CA PRO A 322 12.89 6.50 -21.14
C PRO A 322 13.79 5.43 -20.49
N GLU A 323 14.08 5.57 -19.20
CA GLU A 323 14.84 4.58 -18.44
C GLU A 323 14.07 3.26 -18.29
N LEU A 324 12.75 3.33 -18.06
CA LEU A 324 11.90 2.13 -18.03
C LEU A 324 11.83 1.44 -19.38
N GLU A 325 11.81 2.18 -20.49
CA GLU A 325 11.89 1.64 -21.86
C GLU A 325 13.24 0.96 -22.10
N SER A 326 14.34 1.61 -21.75
CA SER A 326 15.70 1.07 -21.89
C SER A 326 15.89 -0.21 -21.07
N LEU A 327 15.44 -0.22 -19.81
CA LEU A 327 15.42 -1.41 -18.96
C LEU A 327 14.58 -2.54 -19.57
N SER A 328 13.43 -2.18 -20.14
CA SER A 328 12.53 -3.12 -20.78
C SER A 328 13.20 -3.82 -21.98
N LEU A 329 13.87 -3.06 -22.82
CA LEU A 329 14.58 -3.59 -23.99
C LEU A 329 15.79 -4.44 -23.59
N LEU A 330 16.59 -4.00 -22.61
CA LEU A 330 17.71 -4.76 -22.07
C LEU A 330 17.28 -6.15 -21.57
N LEU A 331 16.17 -6.21 -20.86
CA LEU A 331 15.66 -7.46 -20.30
C LEU A 331 14.96 -8.36 -21.32
N CYS A 332 14.56 -7.83 -22.46
CA CYS A 332 13.96 -8.62 -23.55
C CYS A 332 15.00 -9.23 -24.48
N HIS A 333 16.12 -8.56 -24.79
CA HIS A 333 17.06 -8.94 -25.84
C HIS A 333 18.46 -9.22 -25.33
N LYS A 334 19.05 -10.33 -25.83
CA LYS A 334 20.42 -10.75 -25.52
C LYS A 334 21.49 -9.84 -26.14
N ALA A 335 21.17 -9.16 -27.25
CA ALA A 335 22.13 -8.43 -28.09
C ALA A 335 22.29 -6.93 -27.78
N LEU A 336 21.45 -6.36 -26.92
CA LEU A 336 21.49 -4.92 -26.61
C LEU A 336 22.46 -4.54 -25.48
N ALA A 337 23.15 -5.53 -24.89
CA ALA A 337 24.10 -5.31 -23.81
C ALA A 337 25.31 -4.46 -24.22
N ASP A 338 25.65 -4.45 -25.52
CA ASP A 338 26.86 -3.79 -26.01
C ASP A 338 26.64 -2.36 -26.52
N VAL A 339 25.39 -1.89 -26.59
CA VAL A 339 25.05 -0.60 -27.23
C VAL A 339 24.99 0.56 -26.24
N PHE A 340 24.89 0.30 -24.93
CA PHE A 340 24.65 1.33 -23.91
C PHE A 340 25.84 1.65 -22.98
N ILE A 341 27.06 1.23 -23.34
CA ILE A 341 28.25 1.41 -22.48
C ILE A 341 29.03 2.69 -22.80
N ASP A 342 28.81 3.35 -23.94
CA ASP A 342 29.49 4.57 -24.35
C ASP A 342 28.53 5.75 -24.40
N GLY A 343 28.26 6.35 -23.25
CA GLY A 343 27.52 7.60 -23.11
C GLY A 343 27.69 8.22 -21.74
#